data_4c0d9e9c27a1a98f64928d7a1ec287d5
#
_entry.id   4c0d9e9c27a1a98f64928d7a1ec287d5
#
_cell.length_a   1.000
_cell.length_b   1.000
_cell.length_c   1.000
_cell.angle_alpha   90.00
_cell.angle_beta   90.00
_cell.angle_gamma   90.00
#
_symmetry.space_group_name_H-M   'P 1'
#
loop_
_entity.id
_entity.type
_entity.pdbx_description
1 polymer ?
#
loop_
_entity_poly.entity_id
_entity_poly.type
_entity_poly.pdbx_seq_one_letter_code
_entity_poly.pdbx_strand_id
1 'polypeptide(L)'
;RESIGTLQSGDHVLVKLYEDKTHRLAATMKIYPYLSSQSPYKKDDQVRGSIYSRSKAGFMVAVDNAYYGLIPENEAYGALAVGEEVSARVVRVREDGKLDLSPRKKAYLQLEEDAGMIWQVLQNKGGALGFDDKADKERIKKELGISKNAFKRAVGHLLKEGKIEIKEGNIFGK
;
A
#
# COMPACT_ATOMS: atom_id res chain seq x y z
N ARG A 1 -0.76 21.68 26.00
CA ARG A 1 -1.09 21.41 24.59
C ARG A 1 -0.96 19.92 24.34
N GLU A 2 -2.06 19.30 23.89
CA GLU A 2 -2.14 17.85 23.60
C GLU A 2 -2.02 17.55 22.09
N SER A 3 -1.71 18.57 21.26
CA SER A 3 -1.46 18.41 19.82
C SER A 3 -0.01 17.99 19.54
N ILE A 4 0.18 17.19 18.50
CA ILE A 4 1.48 16.84 17.94
C ILE A 4 1.62 17.60 16.61
N GLY A 5 2.55 18.54 16.54
CA GLY A 5 2.75 19.40 15.37
C GLY A 5 1.81 20.60 15.27
N THR A 6 1.91 21.33 14.17
CA THR A 6 1.07 22.49 13.86
C THR A 6 -0.10 22.00 13.01
N LEU A 7 -1.32 22.16 13.54
CA LEU A 7 -2.55 21.81 12.84
C LEU A 7 -3.11 23.01 12.08
N GLN A 8 -3.70 22.75 10.94
CA GLN A 8 -4.46 23.70 10.13
C GLN A 8 -5.94 23.31 10.08
N SER A 9 -6.79 24.27 9.77
CA SER A 9 -8.22 23.97 9.56
C SER A 9 -8.40 23.03 8.36
N GLY A 10 -9.11 21.93 8.58
CA GLY A 10 -9.31 20.89 7.58
C GLY A 10 -8.39 19.67 7.76
N ASP A 11 -7.38 19.71 8.64
CA ASP A 11 -6.56 18.55 8.93
C ASP A 11 -7.36 17.45 9.63
N HIS A 12 -7.22 16.23 9.17
CA HIS A 12 -7.74 15.04 9.83
C HIS A 12 -6.73 14.53 10.85
N VAL A 13 -7.18 14.26 12.06
CA VAL A 13 -6.32 13.79 13.14
C VAL A 13 -6.99 12.69 13.94
N LEU A 14 -6.19 11.71 14.38
CA LEU A 14 -6.65 10.72 15.35
C LEU A 14 -6.50 11.28 16.76
N VAL A 15 -7.57 11.23 17.54
CA VAL A 15 -7.58 11.70 18.93
C VAL A 15 -8.14 10.64 19.87
N LYS A 16 -7.65 10.64 21.10
CA LYS A 16 -8.27 9.93 22.24
C LYS A 16 -9.05 10.92 23.07
N LEU A 17 -10.33 10.67 23.25
CA LEU A 17 -11.16 11.43 24.20
C LEU A 17 -10.91 10.93 25.62
N TYR A 18 -10.83 11.86 26.56
CA TYR A 18 -10.69 11.57 27.98
C TYR A 18 -11.35 12.67 28.82
N GLU A 19 -11.66 12.39 30.07
CA GLU A 19 -12.11 13.36 31.04
C GLU A 19 -10.91 13.95 31.77
N ASP A 20 -10.81 15.27 31.80
CA ASP A 20 -9.75 15.96 32.52
C ASP A 20 -10.00 16.00 34.05
N LYS A 21 -9.03 16.50 34.82
CA LYS A 21 -9.13 16.59 36.27
C LYS A 21 -10.26 17.50 36.79
N THR A 22 -10.88 18.26 35.90
CA THR A 22 -12.00 19.16 36.19
C THR A 22 -13.33 18.63 35.63
N HIS A 23 -13.39 17.34 35.34
CA HIS A 23 -14.55 16.63 34.77
C HIS A 23 -15.04 17.21 33.43
N ARG A 24 -14.15 17.75 32.62
CA ARG A 24 -14.48 18.22 31.27
C ARG A 24 -13.96 17.25 30.23
N LEU A 25 -14.75 17.07 29.17
CA LEU A 25 -14.33 16.29 28.01
C LEU A 25 -13.14 16.99 27.32
N ALA A 26 -12.05 16.27 27.17
CA ALA A 26 -10.83 16.71 26.51
C ALA A 26 -10.39 15.67 25.44
N ALA A 27 -9.49 16.09 24.56
CA ALA A 27 -8.93 15.24 23.52
C ALA A 27 -7.40 15.36 23.47
N THR A 28 -6.72 14.25 23.19
CA THR A 28 -5.27 14.23 23.00
C THR A 28 -4.90 13.54 21.70
N MET A 29 -3.88 14.05 21.00
CA MET A 29 -3.25 13.41 19.85
C MET A 29 -2.10 12.46 20.26
N LYS A 30 -1.76 12.37 21.53
CA LYS A 30 -0.77 11.44 22.06
C LYS A 30 -1.36 10.03 22.08
N ILE A 31 -1.48 9.40 20.95
CA ILE A 31 -2.19 8.13 20.76
C ILE A 31 -1.39 6.94 21.29
N TYR A 32 -0.05 6.99 21.19
CA TYR A 32 0.82 5.87 21.53
C TYR A 32 0.50 5.17 22.87
N PRO A 33 0.24 5.85 24.00
CA PRO A 33 -0.04 5.18 25.29
C PRO A 33 -1.34 4.37 25.33
N TYR A 34 -2.22 4.57 24.36
CA TYR A 34 -3.54 3.95 24.31
C TYR A 34 -3.63 2.77 23.35
N LEU A 35 -2.54 2.46 22.64
CA LEU A 35 -2.47 1.32 21.76
C LEU A 35 -1.94 0.08 22.49
N SER A 36 -2.38 -1.08 22.06
CA SER A 36 -1.96 -2.38 22.57
C SER A 36 -0.93 -3.03 21.64
N SER A 37 0.02 -3.75 22.22
CA SER A 37 0.91 -4.67 21.50
C SER A 37 0.33 -6.09 21.36
N GLN A 38 -0.81 -6.38 22.00
CA GLN A 38 -1.46 -7.68 21.92
C GLN A 38 -2.49 -7.70 20.78
N SER A 39 -2.00 -7.65 19.54
CA SER A 39 -2.87 -7.71 18.37
C SER A 39 -3.23 -9.16 18.01
N PRO A 40 -4.43 -9.41 17.44
CA PRO A 40 -4.81 -10.74 16.96
C PRO A 40 -4.16 -11.08 15.61
N TYR A 41 -3.48 -10.11 14.98
CA TYR A 41 -2.97 -10.23 13.62
C TYR A 41 -1.72 -11.07 13.51
N LYS A 42 -1.61 -11.73 12.35
CA LYS A 42 -0.47 -12.57 11.96
C LYS A 42 0.19 -11.99 10.70
N LYS A 43 1.37 -12.50 10.37
CA LYS A 43 2.03 -12.20 9.11
C LYS A 43 1.08 -12.46 7.94
N ASP A 44 1.05 -11.52 6.99
CA ASP A 44 0.27 -11.53 5.76
C ASP A 44 -1.20 -11.11 5.90
N ASP A 45 -1.68 -10.89 7.12
CA ASP A 45 -3.03 -10.34 7.33
C ASP A 45 -3.15 -8.93 6.75
N GLN A 46 -4.33 -8.61 6.21
CA GLN A 46 -4.68 -7.27 5.77
C GLN A 46 -5.29 -6.51 6.93
N VAL A 47 -4.79 -5.30 7.15
CA VAL A 47 -5.23 -4.43 8.24
C VAL A 47 -5.54 -3.03 7.71
N ARG A 48 -6.37 -2.30 8.45
CA ARG A 48 -6.60 -0.87 8.24
C ARG A 48 -6.18 -0.11 9.48
N GLY A 49 -5.79 1.12 9.31
CA GLY A 49 -5.44 1.97 10.44
C GLY A 49 -5.22 3.41 10.05
N SER A 50 -5.18 4.28 11.05
CA SER A 50 -4.96 5.71 10.88
C SER A 50 -3.50 6.05 11.13
N ILE A 51 -2.89 6.81 10.23
CA ILE A 51 -1.53 7.33 10.42
C ILE A 51 -1.62 8.49 11.42
N TYR A 52 -1.10 8.31 12.64
CA TYR A 52 -1.21 9.33 13.67
C TYR A 52 0.08 10.12 13.92
N SER A 53 1.21 9.65 13.40
CA SER A 53 2.49 10.33 13.54
C SER A 53 3.52 9.84 12.52
N ARG A 54 4.55 10.65 12.27
CA ARG A 54 5.73 10.29 11.48
C ARG A 54 6.97 10.44 12.31
N SER A 55 7.89 9.51 12.21
CA SER A 55 9.21 9.51 12.85
C SER A 55 10.31 9.22 11.80
N LYS A 56 11.58 9.24 12.22
CA LYS A 56 12.70 8.81 11.36
C LYS A 56 12.60 7.33 10.95
N ALA A 57 11.89 6.51 11.72
CA ALA A 57 11.70 5.09 11.41
C ALA A 57 10.60 4.84 10.37
N GLY A 58 9.71 5.81 10.16
CA GLY A 58 8.58 5.72 9.24
C GLY A 58 7.28 6.28 9.83
N PHE A 59 6.15 5.79 9.32
CA PHE A 59 4.81 6.23 9.70
C PHE A 59 4.23 5.33 10.80
N MET A 60 3.82 5.95 11.90
CA MET A 60 3.15 5.28 13.00
C MET A 60 1.67 5.15 12.70
N VAL A 61 1.16 3.93 12.77
CA VAL A 61 -0.23 3.58 12.41
C VAL A 61 -0.94 3.01 13.63
N ALA A 62 -2.12 3.52 13.91
CA ALA A 62 -3.05 2.91 14.86
C ALA A 62 -3.93 1.93 14.11
N VAL A 63 -3.53 0.66 14.08
CA VAL A 63 -4.28 -0.43 13.42
C VAL A 63 -5.58 -0.65 14.19
N ASP A 64 -6.72 -0.58 13.50
CA ASP A 64 -8.07 -0.60 14.06
C ASP A 64 -8.29 0.40 15.20
N ASN A 65 -7.50 1.48 15.24
CA ASN A 65 -7.43 2.44 16.34
C ASN A 65 -7.10 1.80 17.71
N ALA A 66 -6.52 0.60 17.72
CA ALA A 66 -6.28 -0.20 18.92
C ALA A 66 -4.84 -0.73 19.04
N TYR A 67 -4.16 -1.02 17.94
CA TYR A 67 -2.87 -1.74 17.96
C TYR A 67 -1.73 -0.94 17.32
N TYR A 68 -0.50 -1.19 17.83
CA TYR A 68 0.69 -0.55 17.28
C TYR A 68 1.03 -1.08 15.89
N GLY A 69 1.13 -0.19 14.90
CA GLY A 69 1.65 -0.45 13.58
C GLY A 69 2.76 0.54 13.21
N LEU A 70 3.71 0.09 12.41
CA LEU A 70 4.74 0.91 11.78
C LEU A 70 4.83 0.55 10.31
N ILE A 71 4.71 1.54 9.44
CA ILE A 71 5.13 1.44 8.04
C ILE A 71 6.54 2.02 7.99
N PRO A 72 7.60 1.20 7.79
CA PRO A 72 8.97 1.70 7.68
C PRO A 72 9.12 2.67 6.52
N GLU A 73 10.05 3.62 6.60
CA GLU A 73 10.26 4.66 5.58
C GLU A 73 10.56 4.06 4.18
N ASN A 74 11.28 2.95 4.11
CA ASN A 74 11.56 2.23 2.87
C ASN A 74 10.34 1.49 2.28
N GLU A 75 9.28 1.30 3.05
CA GLU A 75 8.00 0.73 2.62
C GLU A 75 6.94 1.82 2.34
N ALA A 76 7.24 3.07 2.66
CA ALA A 76 6.36 4.22 2.48
C ALA A 76 6.31 4.66 1.01
N TYR A 77 5.47 4.00 0.22
CA TYR A 77 5.24 4.35 -1.18
C TYR A 77 3.91 5.07 -1.35
N GLY A 78 3.93 6.09 -2.21
CA GLY A 78 2.79 6.97 -2.45
C GLY A 78 2.78 8.16 -1.48
N ALA A 79 1.71 8.93 -1.52
CA ALA A 79 1.54 10.10 -0.66
C ALA A 79 0.89 9.67 0.67
N LEU A 80 1.70 9.10 1.59
CA LEU A 80 1.23 8.83 2.94
C LEU A 80 1.34 10.10 3.79
N ALA A 81 0.25 10.51 4.43
CA ALA A 81 0.22 11.67 5.31
C ALA A 81 -0.36 11.34 6.68
N VAL A 82 0.07 12.09 7.70
CA VAL A 82 -0.53 12.03 9.04
C VAL A 82 -1.98 12.47 8.96
N GLY A 83 -2.88 11.72 9.58
CA GLY A 83 -4.32 11.94 9.54
C GLY A 83 -5.05 11.07 8.52
N GLU A 84 -4.35 10.42 7.61
CA GLU A 84 -4.96 9.56 6.60
C GLU A 84 -5.16 8.12 7.10
N GLU A 85 -6.19 7.47 6.58
CA GLU A 85 -6.37 6.03 6.70
C GLU A 85 -5.51 5.29 5.68
N VAL A 86 -4.92 4.19 6.10
CA VAL A 86 -4.12 3.32 5.26
C VAL A 86 -4.57 1.88 5.38
N SER A 87 -4.67 1.19 4.24
CA SER A 87 -4.76 -0.26 4.19
C SER A 87 -3.38 -0.84 3.95
N ALA A 88 -2.98 -1.76 4.80
CA ALA A 88 -1.64 -2.34 4.76
C ALA A 88 -1.67 -3.83 5.09
N ARG A 89 -0.62 -4.52 4.70
CA ARG A 89 -0.40 -5.92 5.05
C ARG A 89 0.61 -6.01 6.20
N VAL A 90 0.36 -6.90 7.14
CA VAL A 90 1.32 -7.24 8.19
C VAL A 90 2.50 -8.00 7.57
N VAL A 91 3.69 -7.38 7.58
CA VAL A 91 4.93 -8.00 7.10
C VAL A 91 5.52 -8.89 8.17
N ARG A 92 5.47 -8.42 9.40
CA ARG A 92 6.02 -9.12 10.58
C ARG A 92 5.27 -8.67 11.85
N VAL A 93 5.05 -9.62 12.73
CA VAL A 93 4.75 -9.35 14.14
C VAL A 93 6.08 -9.38 14.89
N ARG A 94 6.43 -8.30 15.58
CA ARG A 94 7.66 -8.19 16.36
C ARG A 94 7.55 -9.00 17.66
N GLU A 95 8.66 -9.25 18.32
CA GLU A 95 8.69 -9.93 19.63
C GLU A 95 7.92 -9.17 20.71
N ASP A 96 7.89 -7.83 20.63
CA ASP A 96 7.11 -6.96 21.50
C ASP A 96 5.61 -6.87 21.10
N GLY A 97 5.17 -7.65 20.11
CA GLY A 97 3.80 -7.73 19.63
C GLY A 97 3.36 -6.60 18.69
N LYS A 98 4.22 -5.62 18.42
CA LYS A 98 3.93 -4.55 17.46
C LYS A 98 4.03 -5.05 16.02
N LEU A 99 3.31 -4.40 15.11
CA LEU A 99 3.19 -4.81 13.72
C LEU A 99 4.08 -3.97 12.80
N ASP A 100 4.92 -4.64 12.00
CA ASP A 100 5.54 -4.01 10.84
C ASP A 100 4.60 -4.16 9.65
N LEU A 101 4.28 -3.06 8.99
CA LEU A 101 3.27 -2.96 7.96
C LEU A 101 3.88 -2.57 6.62
N SER A 102 3.26 -3.03 5.52
CA SER A 102 3.55 -2.53 4.18
C SER A 102 2.24 -2.24 3.44
N PRO A 103 2.07 -1.05 2.87
CA PRO A 103 0.93 -0.73 2.00
C PRO A 103 1.04 -1.43 0.65
N ARG A 104 2.18 -2.05 0.35
CA ARG A 104 2.40 -2.75 -0.91
C ARG A 104 1.70 -4.11 -0.93
N LYS A 105 1.08 -4.43 -2.04
CA LYS A 105 0.65 -5.81 -2.32
C LYS A 105 1.87 -6.72 -2.43
N LYS A 106 1.71 -8.01 -2.13
CA LYS A 106 2.75 -9.01 -2.40
C LYS A 106 3.12 -8.97 -3.89
N ALA A 107 4.40 -9.10 -4.18
CA ALA A 107 4.92 -9.00 -5.55
C ALA A 107 4.22 -9.96 -6.52
N TYR A 108 3.79 -11.15 -6.07
CA TYR A 108 3.08 -12.09 -6.92
C TYR A 108 1.62 -11.67 -7.21
N LEU A 109 0.92 -11.08 -6.21
CA LEU A 109 -0.44 -10.55 -6.42
C LEU A 109 -0.43 -9.38 -7.40
N GLN A 110 0.54 -8.49 -7.27
CA GLN A 110 0.74 -7.41 -8.23
C GLN A 110 1.07 -7.95 -9.63
N LEU A 111 1.86 -9.02 -9.70
CA LEU A 111 2.19 -9.68 -10.97
C LEU A 111 0.95 -10.27 -11.65
N GLU A 112 0.08 -10.94 -10.89
CA GLU A 112 -1.18 -11.49 -11.39
C GLU A 112 -2.15 -10.40 -11.86
N GLU A 113 -2.26 -9.30 -11.09
CA GLU A 113 -3.07 -8.15 -11.49
C GLU A 113 -2.54 -7.49 -12.77
N ASP A 114 -1.24 -7.22 -12.85
CA ASP A 114 -0.61 -6.64 -14.04
C ASP A 114 -0.79 -7.56 -15.26
N ALA A 115 -0.65 -8.88 -15.08
CA ALA A 115 -0.85 -9.87 -16.14
C ALA A 115 -2.33 -9.93 -16.58
N GLY A 116 -3.27 -9.93 -15.64
CA GLY A 116 -4.70 -9.89 -15.92
C GLY A 116 -5.11 -8.64 -16.69
N MET A 117 -4.59 -7.48 -16.29
CA MET A 117 -4.84 -6.22 -17.00
C MET A 117 -4.28 -6.25 -18.43
N ILE A 118 -3.04 -6.71 -18.63
CA ILE A 118 -2.44 -6.85 -19.97
C ILE A 118 -3.29 -7.77 -20.85
N TRP A 119 -3.74 -8.89 -20.28
CA TRP A 119 -4.60 -9.84 -20.98
C TRP A 119 -5.92 -9.20 -21.42
N GLN A 120 -6.59 -8.45 -20.56
CA GLN A 120 -7.83 -7.74 -20.90
C GLN A 120 -7.62 -6.70 -22.02
N VAL A 121 -6.55 -5.89 -21.92
CA VAL A 121 -6.22 -4.91 -22.97
C VAL A 121 -5.96 -5.59 -24.31
N LEU A 122 -5.26 -6.71 -24.28
CA LEU A 122 -4.96 -7.51 -25.50
C LEU A 122 -6.24 -8.05 -26.13
N GLN A 123 -7.17 -8.58 -25.35
CA GLN A 123 -8.49 -9.03 -25.82
C GLN A 123 -9.29 -7.86 -26.43
N ASN A 124 -9.33 -6.73 -25.77
CA ASN A 124 -10.05 -5.55 -26.23
C ASN A 124 -9.47 -4.94 -27.53
N LYS A 125 -8.18 -5.18 -27.80
CA LYS A 125 -7.49 -4.77 -29.04
C LYS A 125 -7.52 -5.81 -30.16
N GLY A 126 -8.38 -6.82 -30.06
CA GLY A 126 -8.49 -7.86 -31.09
C GLY A 126 -7.35 -8.87 -31.08
N GLY A 127 -6.73 -9.10 -29.93
CA GLY A 127 -5.72 -10.14 -29.72
C GLY A 127 -4.27 -9.71 -29.97
N ALA A 128 -4.00 -8.41 -30.24
CA ALA A 128 -2.65 -7.90 -30.45
C ALA A 128 -2.41 -6.57 -29.74
N LEU A 129 -1.26 -6.39 -29.05
CA LEU A 129 -0.93 -5.13 -28.37
C LEU A 129 -0.36 -4.05 -29.29
N GLY A 130 0.30 -4.43 -30.39
CA GLY A 130 1.00 -3.52 -31.31
C GLY A 130 2.41 -3.16 -30.84
N PHE A 131 2.95 -3.81 -29.82
CA PHE A 131 4.32 -3.68 -29.32
C PHE A 131 4.71 -4.89 -28.45
N ASP A 132 6.00 -5.03 -28.16
CA ASP A 132 6.56 -6.10 -27.32
C ASP A 132 7.19 -5.55 -26.03
N ASP A 133 7.93 -6.40 -25.32
CA ASP A 133 8.63 -6.08 -24.07
C ASP A 133 9.83 -5.13 -24.25
N LYS A 134 10.23 -4.81 -25.48
CA LYS A 134 11.29 -3.86 -25.82
C LYS A 134 10.76 -2.42 -25.97
N ALA A 135 9.44 -2.24 -26.06
CA ALA A 135 8.82 -0.92 -26.18
C ALA A 135 9.36 0.05 -25.12
N ASP A 136 9.36 1.34 -25.42
CA ASP A 136 9.84 2.35 -24.50
C ASP A 136 8.88 2.53 -23.28
N LYS A 137 9.41 3.15 -22.21
CA LYS A 137 8.68 3.25 -20.93
C LYS A 137 7.48 4.18 -21.01
N GLU A 138 7.56 5.23 -21.86
CA GLU A 138 6.49 6.21 -22.03
C GLU A 138 5.26 5.57 -22.71
N ARG A 139 5.51 4.78 -23.75
CA ARG A 139 4.45 4.04 -24.45
C ARG A 139 3.74 3.05 -23.52
N ILE A 140 4.51 2.24 -22.79
CA ILE A 140 3.97 1.26 -21.83
C ILE A 140 3.13 1.97 -20.76
N LYS A 141 3.65 3.07 -20.19
CA LYS A 141 2.95 3.83 -19.16
C LYS A 141 1.67 4.48 -19.69
N LYS A 142 1.70 5.00 -20.92
CA LYS A 142 0.55 5.64 -21.56
C LYS A 142 -0.56 4.63 -21.86
N GLU A 143 -0.21 3.44 -22.35
CA GLU A 143 -1.19 2.46 -22.81
C GLU A 143 -1.69 1.53 -21.70
N LEU A 144 -0.85 1.24 -20.70
CA LEU A 144 -1.12 0.24 -19.67
C LEU A 144 -1.05 0.80 -18.23
N GLY A 145 -0.57 2.03 -18.03
CA GLY A 145 -0.48 2.65 -16.71
C GLY A 145 0.60 2.08 -15.78
N ILE A 146 1.38 1.08 -16.23
CA ILE A 146 2.39 0.38 -15.43
C ILE A 146 3.82 0.73 -15.85
N SER A 147 4.78 0.39 -14.98
CA SER A 147 6.20 0.56 -15.29
C SER A 147 6.70 -0.48 -16.28
N LYS A 148 7.77 -0.16 -17.04
CA LYS A 148 8.43 -1.12 -17.96
C LYS A 148 8.86 -2.41 -17.26
N ASN A 149 9.33 -2.33 -16.01
CA ASN A 149 9.74 -3.51 -15.25
C ASN A 149 8.55 -4.38 -14.83
N ALA A 150 7.42 -3.76 -14.45
CA ALA A 150 6.16 -4.47 -14.16
C ALA A 150 5.64 -5.15 -15.42
N PHE A 151 5.61 -4.42 -16.55
CA PHE A 151 5.24 -4.95 -17.85
C PHE A 151 6.07 -6.18 -18.25
N LYS A 152 7.41 -6.09 -18.20
CA LYS A 152 8.28 -7.22 -18.52
C LYS A 152 8.01 -8.45 -17.67
N ARG A 153 7.79 -8.28 -16.36
CA ARG A 153 7.46 -9.39 -15.45
C ARG A 153 6.12 -10.02 -15.81
N ALA A 154 5.09 -9.20 -16.06
CA ALA A 154 3.76 -9.67 -16.41
C ALA A 154 3.72 -10.38 -17.76
N VAL A 155 4.42 -9.86 -18.78
CA VAL A 155 4.59 -10.51 -20.08
C VAL A 155 5.31 -11.85 -19.93
N GLY A 156 6.41 -11.90 -19.15
CA GLY A 156 7.11 -13.16 -18.87
C GLY A 156 6.22 -14.20 -18.17
N HIS A 157 5.33 -13.76 -17.27
CA HIS A 157 4.36 -14.62 -16.61
C HIS A 157 3.33 -15.20 -17.62
N LEU A 158 2.72 -14.33 -18.44
CA LEU A 158 1.76 -14.75 -19.47
C LEU A 158 2.37 -15.68 -20.54
N LEU A 159 3.64 -15.46 -20.92
CA LEU A 159 4.39 -16.35 -21.82
C LEU A 159 4.58 -17.74 -21.18
N LYS A 160 4.94 -17.80 -19.90
CA LYS A 160 5.12 -19.05 -19.15
C LYS A 160 3.81 -19.82 -19.01
N GLU A 161 2.68 -19.12 -18.89
CA GLU A 161 1.35 -19.71 -18.88
C GLU A 161 0.85 -20.13 -20.28
N GLY A 162 1.59 -19.79 -21.33
CA GLY A 162 1.20 -20.10 -22.72
C GLY A 162 0.02 -19.26 -23.24
N LYS A 163 -0.38 -18.20 -22.53
CA LYS A 163 -1.51 -17.33 -22.91
C LYS A 163 -1.19 -16.36 -24.04
N ILE A 164 0.08 -16.02 -24.20
CA ILE A 164 0.54 -15.08 -25.24
C ILE A 164 1.76 -15.63 -25.96
N GLU A 165 2.03 -15.03 -27.12
CA GLU A 165 3.28 -15.22 -27.87
C GLU A 165 3.82 -13.87 -28.35
N ILE A 166 5.14 -13.79 -28.55
CA ILE A 166 5.79 -12.62 -29.13
C ILE A 166 6.27 -12.97 -30.51
N LYS A 167 5.78 -12.24 -31.51
CA LYS A 167 6.17 -12.39 -32.92
C LYS A 167 6.36 -11.01 -33.53
N GLU A 168 7.44 -10.84 -34.31
CA GLU A 168 7.72 -9.62 -35.10
C GLU A 168 7.58 -8.33 -34.30
N GLY A 169 8.07 -8.32 -33.05
CA GLY A 169 8.02 -7.13 -32.20
C GLY A 169 6.61 -6.82 -31.63
N ASN A 170 5.70 -7.78 -31.65
CA ASN A 170 4.34 -7.64 -31.15
C ASN A 170 3.95 -8.80 -30.24
N ILE A 171 3.07 -8.54 -29.27
CA ILE A 171 2.48 -9.53 -28.36
C ILE A 171 1.12 -9.91 -28.89
N PHE A 172 0.90 -11.22 -29.07
CA PHE A 172 -0.37 -11.82 -29.49
C PHE A 172 -0.94 -12.73 -28.40
N GLY A 173 -2.26 -12.72 -28.25
CA GLY A 173 -3.00 -13.70 -27.47
C GLY A 173 -3.10 -15.04 -28.21
N LYS A 174 -3.07 -16.11 -27.45
CA LYS A 174 -3.34 -17.47 -27.95
C LYS A 174 -4.73 -17.91 -27.58
#